data_963ba9e148973eb69612a48b51d1c222
#
_entry.id   963ba9e148973eb69612a48b51d1c222
#
_cell.length_a   1.000
_cell.length_b   1.000
_cell.length_c   1.000
_cell.angle_alpha   90.00
_cell.angle_beta   90.00
_cell.angle_gamma   90.00
#
_symmetry.space_group_name_H-M   'P 1'
#
loop_
_entity.id
_entity.type
_entity.pdbx_description
1 polymer ?
#
loop_
_entity_poly.entity_id
_entity_poly.type
_entity_poly.pdbx_seq_one_letter_code
_entity_poly.pdbx_strand_id
1 'polypeptide(L)'
;MIVLQTIAVAFAMFSAIPVPQFDWNEKNMRYAMCAFPLIGAVCGALWCLCGALPLPALVRAGGFCLIPVWVTGGIHLDGYADTCDALSSYGGREKKLEILKDPHCGAFAVIRLCSYFLAYFALCTAVQFTPRIGLCWTLALVLERALSGLAIASFPLARNTGLAHTFASAADRKAVCSVLLVLAGLLSAALVLLGGGALILAALLVFWRYRVVSDRQFGGITGDLAGWFLQKAELWMLAALAACQWGGLL
;
A
#
# COMPACT_ATOMS: atom_id res chain seq x y z
N MET A 1 -12.19 24.56 -1.98
CA MET A 1 -11.06 24.69 -1.04
C MET A 1 -10.87 23.44 -0.19
N ILE A 2 -11.89 22.91 0.51
CA ILE A 2 -11.72 21.79 1.45
C ILE A 2 -11.23 20.49 0.77
N VAL A 3 -11.71 20.15 -0.42
CA VAL A 3 -11.28 18.95 -1.18
C VAL A 3 -9.79 19.00 -1.50
N LEU A 4 -9.27 20.15 -1.94
CA LEU A 4 -7.84 20.33 -2.20
C LEU A 4 -7.00 20.20 -0.93
N GLN A 5 -7.48 20.73 0.20
CA GLN A 5 -6.83 20.57 1.50
C GLN A 5 -6.83 19.11 1.94
N THR A 6 -7.93 18.38 1.76
CA THR A 6 -8.03 16.95 2.06
C THR A 6 -7.02 16.11 1.22
N ILE A 7 -6.90 16.42 -0.07
CA ILE A 7 -5.90 15.77 -0.94
C ILE A 7 -4.49 16.12 -0.47
N ALA A 8 -4.21 17.40 -0.19
CA ALA A 8 -2.91 17.85 0.28
C ALA A 8 -2.51 17.16 1.61
N VAL A 9 -3.45 17.03 2.56
CA VAL A 9 -3.23 16.32 3.83
C VAL A 9 -2.87 14.85 3.58
N ALA A 10 -3.58 14.15 2.68
CA ALA A 10 -3.26 12.77 2.35
C ALA A 10 -1.87 12.64 1.69
N PHE A 11 -1.55 13.53 0.74
CA PHE A 11 -0.24 13.53 0.09
C PHE A 11 0.90 13.91 1.04
N ALA A 12 0.70 14.92 1.89
CA ALA A 12 1.70 15.34 2.89
C ALA A 12 2.04 14.20 3.87
N MET A 13 1.07 13.32 4.17
CA MET A 13 1.27 12.22 5.10
C MET A 13 1.83 10.95 4.46
N PHE A 14 1.35 10.59 3.27
CA PHE A 14 1.62 9.27 2.67
C PHE A 14 2.49 9.34 1.41
N SER A 15 3.06 10.51 1.10
CA SER A 15 3.98 10.67 -0.01
C SER A 15 5.11 11.65 0.32
N ALA A 16 6.21 11.53 -0.43
CA ALA A 16 7.32 12.49 -0.42
C ALA A 16 7.09 13.64 -1.42
N ILE A 17 5.94 13.66 -2.10
CA ILE A 17 5.62 14.71 -3.08
C ILE A 17 5.38 16.02 -2.34
N PRO A 18 6.10 17.10 -2.69
CA PRO A 18 5.90 18.39 -2.04
C PRO A 18 4.50 18.95 -2.35
N VAL A 19 3.74 19.20 -1.30
CA VAL A 19 2.40 19.79 -1.37
C VAL A 19 2.32 20.95 -0.39
N PRO A 20 1.40 21.92 -0.61
CA PRO A 20 1.12 22.97 0.37
C PRO A 20 0.76 22.36 1.72
N GLN A 21 1.40 22.84 2.78
CA GLN A 21 1.12 22.38 4.14
C GLN A 21 -0.10 23.14 4.68
N PHE A 22 -1.01 22.40 5.29
CA PHE A 22 -2.21 22.91 5.94
C PHE A 22 -2.26 22.39 7.37
N ASP A 23 -2.78 23.19 8.29
CA ASP A 23 -3.07 22.73 9.64
C ASP A 23 -4.12 21.61 9.58
N TRP A 24 -3.82 20.51 10.25
CA TRP A 24 -4.72 19.37 10.30
C TRP A 24 -5.89 19.67 11.21
N ASN A 25 -7.09 19.55 10.67
CA ASN A 25 -8.33 19.76 11.39
C ASN A 25 -9.37 18.73 10.97
N GLU A 26 -10.42 18.59 11.77
CA GLU A 26 -11.48 17.60 11.52
C GLU A 26 -12.10 17.71 10.13
N LYS A 27 -12.17 18.91 9.55
CA LYS A 27 -12.80 19.13 8.23
C LYS A 27 -11.96 18.58 7.09
N ASN A 28 -10.62 18.82 7.09
CA ASN A 28 -9.75 18.37 6.01
C ASN A 28 -9.24 16.95 6.19
N MET A 29 -9.28 16.39 7.42
CA MET A 29 -8.94 14.99 7.70
C MET A 29 -10.11 14.05 7.50
N ARG A 30 -11.35 14.53 7.58
CA ARG A 30 -12.59 13.74 7.54
C ARG A 30 -12.66 12.74 6.39
N TYR A 31 -12.13 13.10 5.22
CA TYR A 31 -12.14 12.29 4.00
C TYR A 31 -10.74 11.99 3.45
N ALA A 32 -9.70 12.19 4.24
CA ALA A 32 -8.32 12.01 3.78
C ALA A 32 -8.05 10.58 3.28
N MET A 33 -8.66 9.57 3.89
CA MET A 33 -8.55 8.18 3.42
C MET A 33 -9.17 7.95 2.04
N CYS A 34 -10.15 8.76 1.61
CA CYS A 34 -10.68 8.69 0.25
C CYS A 34 -9.69 9.25 -0.79
N ALA A 35 -8.76 10.12 -0.38
CA ALA A 35 -7.71 10.65 -1.26
C ALA A 35 -6.47 9.74 -1.31
N PHE A 36 -6.29 8.83 -0.35
CA PHE A 36 -5.15 7.93 -0.29
C PHE A 36 -4.95 7.08 -1.58
N PRO A 37 -5.98 6.55 -2.24
CA PRO A 37 -5.85 5.85 -3.53
C PRO A 37 -5.21 6.68 -4.65
N LEU A 38 -5.28 8.01 -4.61
CA LEU A 38 -4.65 8.88 -5.61
C LEU A 38 -3.12 8.73 -5.63
N ILE A 39 -2.50 8.43 -4.49
CA ILE A 39 -1.06 8.16 -4.41
C ILE A 39 -0.72 6.90 -5.22
N GLY A 40 -1.60 5.88 -5.17
CA GLY A 40 -1.49 4.70 -6.04
C GLY A 40 -1.58 5.03 -7.52
N ALA A 41 -2.47 5.95 -7.89
CA ALA A 41 -2.58 6.43 -9.27
C ALA A 41 -1.32 7.15 -9.73
N VAL A 42 -0.68 7.95 -8.86
CA VAL A 42 0.60 8.60 -9.16
C VAL A 42 1.72 7.57 -9.32
N CYS A 43 1.83 6.60 -8.43
CA CYS A 43 2.79 5.50 -8.56
C CYS A 43 2.60 4.77 -9.89
N GLY A 44 1.36 4.41 -10.23
CA GLY A 44 1.03 3.73 -11.48
C GLY A 44 1.33 4.56 -12.73
N ALA A 45 1.02 5.85 -12.71
CA ALA A 45 1.32 6.76 -13.82
C ALA A 45 2.83 6.88 -14.07
N LEU A 46 3.63 7.04 -13.01
CA LEU A 46 5.09 7.07 -13.12
C LEU A 46 5.66 5.72 -13.57
N TRP A 47 5.07 4.62 -13.11
CA TRP A 47 5.43 3.28 -13.56
C TRP A 47 5.16 3.09 -15.06
N CYS A 48 3.99 3.55 -15.54
CA CYS A 48 3.67 3.55 -16.97
C CYS A 48 4.62 4.43 -17.78
N LEU A 49 4.95 5.62 -17.27
CA LEU A 49 5.92 6.51 -17.91
C LEU A 49 7.30 5.83 -18.02
N CYS A 50 7.78 5.23 -16.93
CA CYS A 50 9.04 4.48 -16.93
C CYS A 50 9.01 3.31 -17.92
N GLY A 51 7.88 2.59 -18.00
CA GLY A 51 7.69 1.48 -18.93
C GLY A 51 7.71 1.89 -20.41
N ALA A 52 7.20 3.09 -20.72
CA ALA A 52 7.15 3.63 -22.09
C ALA A 52 8.49 4.22 -22.56
N LEU A 53 9.42 4.49 -21.66
CA LEU A 53 10.74 5.01 -22.04
C LEU A 53 11.62 3.92 -22.64
N PRO A 54 12.48 4.25 -23.62
CA PRO A 54 13.42 3.33 -24.26
C PRO A 54 14.62 3.02 -23.36
N LEU A 55 14.37 2.50 -22.17
CA LEU A 55 15.39 2.17 -21.18
C LEU A 55 15.88 0.73 -21.32
N PRO A 56 17.17 0.46 -21.03
CA PRO A 56 17.65 -0.92 -20.86
C PRO A 56 16.80 -1.67 -19.83
N ALA A 57 16.56 -2.98 -20.07
CA ALA A 57 15.63 -3.79 -19.28
C ALA A 57 15.89 -3.73 -17.77
N LEU A 58 17.15 -3.83 -17.34
CA LEU A 58 17.52 -3.76 -15.92
C LEU A 58 17.29 -2.37 -15.31
N VAL A 59 17.54 -1.30 -16.07
CA VAL A 59 17.30 0.08 -15.62
C VAL A 59 15.80 0.32 -15.44
N ARG A 60 15.00 -0.13 -16.40
CA ARG A 60 13.53 -0.07 -16.32
C ARG A 60 13.00 -0.86 -15.11
N ALA A 61 13.50 -2.09 -14.90
CA ALA A 61 13.13 -2.89 -13.74
C ALA A 61 13.51 -2.22 -12.41
N GLY A 62 14.68 -1.56 -12.35
CA GLY A 62 15.08 -0.73 -11.22
C GLY A 62 14.12 0.44 -10.99
N GLY A 63 13.71 1.13 -12.06
CA GLY A 63 12.69 2.18 -12.01
C GLY A 63 11.36 1.63 -11.46
N PHE A 64 10.87 0.53 -11.99
CA PHE A 64 9.65 -0.14 -11.52
C PHE A 64 9.71 -0.48 -10.02
N CYS A 65 10.87 -0.95 -9.56
CA CYS A 65 11.08 -1.29 -8.15
C CYS A 65 11.11 -0.06 -7.24
N LEU A 66 11.73 1.05 -7.68
CA LEU A 66 11.99 2.20 -6.82
C LEU A 66 10.91 3.29 -6.87
N ILE A 67 10.08 3.34 -7.93
CA ILE A 67 9.02 4.35 -8.05
C ILE A 67 8.09 4.39 -6.82
N PRO A 68 7.54 3.28 -6.31
CA PRO A 68 6.72 3.32 -5.10
C PRO A 68 7.47 3.87 -3.89
N VAL A 69 8.77 3.54 -3.76
CA VAL A 69 9.61 4.03 -2.66
C VAL A 69 9.80 5.55 -2.75
N TRP A 70 10.16 6.05 -3.92
CA TRP A 70 10.37 7.50 -4.12
C TRP A 70 9.09 8.30 -3.94
N VAL A 71 7.96 7.80 -4.45
CA VAL A 71 6.67 8.49 -4.30
C VAL A 71 6.22 8.53 -2.85
N THR A 72 6.40 7.44 -2.10
CA THR A 72 5.94 7.34 -0.70
C THR A 72 6.96 7.81 0.33
N GLY A 73 8.20 8.09 -0.10
CA GLY A 73 9.30 8.42 0.83
C GLY A 73 9.69 7.25 1.74
N GLY A 74 9.26 6.02 1.40
CA GLY A 74 9.59 4.82 2.18
C GLY A 74 8.70 4.56 3.40
N ILE A 75 7.70 5.41 3.72
CA ILE A 75 6.86 5.26 4.91
C ILE A 75 6.19 3.89 5.04
N HIS A 76 5.81 3.28 3.91
CA HIS A 76 5.20 1.95 3.91
C HIS A 76 6.24 0.84 4.12
N LEU A 77 7.46 1.03 3.61
CA LEU A 77 8.59 0.11 3.84
C LEU A 77 9.05 0.14 5.29
N ASP A 78 9.04 1.30 5.92
CA ASP A 78 9.31 1.48 7.34
C ASP A 78 8.33 0.63 8.16
N GLY A 79 7.02 0.82 7.99
CA GLY A 79 6.02 0.01 8.65
C GLY A 79 6.11 -1.49 8.31
N TYR A 80 6.55 -1.84 7.09
CA TYR A 80 6.82 -3.23 6.73
C TYR A 80 7.98 -3.81 7.52
N ALA A 81 9.08 -3.07 7.65
CA ALA A 81 10.27 -3.46 8.40
C ALA A 81 9.95 -3.70 9.89
N ASP A 82 9.31 -2.72 10.53
CA ASP A 82 8.93 -2.76 11.94
C ASP A 82 7.97 -3.93 12.23
N THR A 83 6.98 -4.12 11.36
CA THR A 83 6.05 -5.25 11.49
C THR A 83 6.75 -6.59 11.32
N CYS A 84 7.70 -6.70 10.39
CA CYS A 84 8.47 -7.93 10.19
C CYS A 84 9.35 -8.24 11.41
N ASP A 85 9.96 -7.23 12.02
CA ASP A 85 10.76 -7.41 13.23
C ASP A 85 9.89 -7.83 14.41
N ALA A 86 8.77 -7.14 14.62
CA ALA A 86 7.81 -7.48 15.66
C ALA A 86 7.25 -8.91 15.51
N LEU A 87 6.93 -9.34 14.28
CA LEU A 87 6.45 -10.70 13.98
C LEU A 87 7.52 -11.77 14.17
N SER A 88 8.79 -11.43 14.04
CA SER A 88 9.92 -12.33 14.25
C SER A 88 10.24 -12.53 15.74
N SER A 89 9.69 -11.67 16.60
CA SER A 89 9.79 -11.83 18.05
C SER A 89 8.90 -12.95 18.56
N TYR A 90 9.43 -13.80 19.44
CA TYR A 90 8.66 -14.82 20.17
C TYR A 90 7.83 -14.25 21.33
N GLY A 91 7.92 -12.93 21.60
CA GLY A 91 7.17 -12.25 22.64
C GLY A 91 5.65 -12.21 22.36
N GLY A 92 4.87 -12.03 23.43
CA GLY A 92 3.43 -11.82 23.34
C GLY A 92 3.08 -10.48 22.67
N ARG A 93 1.77 -10.20 22.59
CA ARG A 93 1.19 -9.01 21.95
C ARG A 93 1.83 -7.69 22.44
N GLU A 94 1.98 -7.54 23.75
CA GLU A 94 2.53 -6.32 24.35
C GLU A 94 3.96 -6.05 23.87
N LYS A 95 4.82 -7.11 23.88
CA LYS A 95 6.20 -7.00 23.40
C LYS A 95 6.27 -6.65 21.92
N LYS A 96 5.38 -7.20 21.09
CA LYS A 96 5.30 -6.86 19.66
C LYS A 96 4.89 -5.40 19.44
N LEU A 97 3.93 -4.91 20.24
CA LEU A 97 3.54 -3.49 20.20
C LEU A 97 4.63 -2.55 20.72
N GLU A 98 5.50 -3.03 21.62
CA GLU A 98 6.68 -2.30 22.07
C GLU A 98 7.73 -2.19 20.96
N ILE A 99 8.02 -3.28 20.25
CA ILE A 99 8.95 -3.31 19.12
C ILE A 99 8.52 -2.32 18.01
N LEU A 100 7.21 -2.23 17.70
CA LEU A 100 6.68 -1.23 16.76
C LEU A 100 6.89 0.23 17.19
N LYS A 101 7.40 0.50 18.38
CA LYS A 101 7.71 1.85 18.87
C LYS A 101 9.22 2.09 18.99
N ASP A 102 10.00 1.04 18.83
CA ASP A 102 11.47 1.14 18.90
C ASP A 102 11.99 1.83 17.63
N PRO A 103 12.72 2.94 17.74
CA PRO A 103 13.28 3.61 16.56
C PRO A 103 14.46 2.85 15.94
N HIS A 104 14.88 1.74 16.52
CA HIS A 104 16.00 0.96 16.03
C HIS A 104 15.52 -0.18 15.13
N CYS A 105 16.11 -0.29 13.96
CA CYS A 105 15.84 -1.37 13.02
C CYS A 105 16.50 -2.67 13.47
N GLY A 106 15.72 -3.71 13.71
CA GLY A 106 16.23 -5.03 14.07
C GLY A 106 16.79 -5.82 12.89
N ALA A 107 17.58 -6.86 13.18
CA ALA A 107 18.21 -7.70 12.15
C ALA A 107 17.17 -8.39 11.23
N PHE A 108 16.03 -8.82 11.79
CA PHE A 108 14.98 -9.46 10.99
C PHE A 108 14.30 -8.49 10.05
N ALA A 109 14.12 -7.21 10.42
CA ALA A 109 13.65 -6.17 9.53
C ALA A 109 14.57 -6.03 8.32
N VAL A 110 15.89 -5.94 8.53
CA VAL A 110 16.88 -5.84 7.44
C VAL A 110 16.82 -7.06 6.52
N ILE A 111 16.82 -8.28 7.08
CA ILE A 111 16.74 -9.52 6.31
C ILE A 111 15.45 -9.54 5.45
N ARG A 112 14.32 -9.13 6.01
CA ARG A 112 13.04 -9.07 5.32
C ARG A 112 12.98 -8.01 4.23
N LEU A 113 13.56 -6.83 4.47
CA LEU A 113 13.68 -5.77 3.46
C LEU A 113 14.57 -6.21 2.29
N CYS A 114 15.75 -6.78 2.56
CA CYS A 114 16.62 -7.29 1.50
C CYS A 114 15.93 -8.38 0.68
N SER A 115 15.25 -9.33 1.35
CA SER A 115 14.49 -10.39 0.67
C SER A 115 13.33 -9.84 -0.15
N TYR A 116 12.62 -8.82 0.37
CA TYR A 116 11.55 -8.13 -0.34
C TYR A 116 12.07 -7.47 -1.62
N PHE A 117 13.11 -6.64 -1.52
CA PHE A 117 13.65 -5.93 -2.68
C PHE A 117 14.22 -6.88 -3.73
N LEU A 118 14.88 -7.96 -3.31
CA LEU A 118 15.40 -8.96 -4.24
C LEU A 118 14.25 -9.64 -5.01
N ALA A 119 13.19 -10.06 -4.30
CA ALA A 119 12.03 -10.69 -4.92
C ALA A 119 11.25 -9.70 -5.80
N TYR A 120 11.03 -8.48 -5.32
CA TYR A 120 10.30 -7.45 -6.05
C TYR A 120 11.03 -7.04 -7.32
N PHE A 121 12.35 -6.82 -7.24
CA PHE A 121 13.19 -6.51 -8.41
C PHE A 121 13.20 -7.67 -9.41
N ALA A 122 13.34 -8.92 -8.95
CA ALA A 122 13.27 -10.08 -9.83
C ALA A 122 11.94 -10.16 -10.58
N LEU A 123 10.81 -9.89 -9.91
CA LEU A 123 9.49 -9.82 -10.56
C LEU A 123 9.42 -8.65 -11.57
N CYS A 124 9.99 -7.49 -11.23
CA CYS A 124 10.06 -6.36 -12.16
C CYS A 124 10.86 -6.68 -13.43
N THR A 125 11.91 -7.52 -13.33
CA THR A 125 12.67 -7.96 -14.52
C THR A 125 11.87 -8.93 -15.39
N ALA A 126 10.95 -9.65 -14.80
CA ALA A 126 10.13 -10.67 -15.47
C ALA A 126 8.91 -10.09 -16.20
N VAL A 127 8.45 -8.90 -15.80
CA VAL A 127 7.30 -8.23 -16.43
C VAL A 127 7.73 -7.49 -17.69
N GLN A 128 7.09 -7.82 -18.81
CA GLN A 128 7.21 -7.08 -20.06
C GLN A 128 6.16 -5.98 -20.10
N PHE A 129 6.60 -4.73 -20.21
CA PHE A 129 5.69 -3.60 -20.25
C PHE A 129 4.88 -3.57 -21.56
N THR A 130 3.58 -3.46 -21.38
CA THR A 130 2.61 -3.05 -22.40
C THR A 130 1.65 -2.04 -21.78
N PRO A 131 0.94 -1.20 -22.57
CA PRO A 131 -0.04 -0.27 -22.03
C PRO A 131 -1.13 -0.97 -21.19
N ARG A 132 -1.53 -2.19 -21.58
CA ARG A 132 -2.50 -3.02 -20.83
C ARG A 132 -1.94 -3.44 -19.46
N ILE A 133 -0.70 -3.92 -19.42
CA ILE A 133 0.01 -4.27 -18.17
C ILE A 133 0.16 -3.05 -17.27
N GLY A 134 0.57 -1.92 -17.83
CA GLY A 134 0.68 -0.66 -17.09
C GLY A 134 -0.65 -0.23 -16.48
N LEU A 135 -1.74 -0.33 -17.22
CA LEU A 135 -3.08 -0.01 -16.72
C LEU A 135 -3.52 -1.00 -15.62
N CYS A 136 -3.35 -2.31 -15.82
CA CYS A 136 -3.65 -3.30 -14.79
C CYS A 136 -2.88 -3.03 -13.50
N TRP A 137 -1.58 -2.74 -13.61
CA TRP A 137 -0.75 -2.43 -12.45
C TRP A 137 -1.18 -1.14 -11.74
N THR A 138 -1.49 -0.08 -12.51
CA THR A 138 -2.02 1.17 -11.94
C THR A 138 -3.30 0.93 -11.15
N LEU A 139 -4.26 0.20 -11.72
CA LEU A 139 -5.52 -0.12 -11.05
C LEU A 139 -5.29 -0.96 -9.78
N ALA A 140 -4.33 -1.88 -9.81
CA ALA A 140 -3.95 -2.69 -8.64
C ALA A 140 -3.37 -1.83 -7.51
N LEU A 141 -2.47 -0.89 -7.83
CA LEU A 141 -1.90 0.06 -6.85
C LEU A 141 -2.96 1.00 -6.25
N VAL A 142 -3.97 1.38 -7.02
CA VAL A 142 -5.12 2.17 -6.51
C VAL A 142 -6.01 1.29 -5.61
N LEU A 143 -6.27 0.04 -6.01
CA LEU A 143 -7.08 -0.91 -5.27
C LEU A 143 -6.51 -1.22 -3.89
N GLU A 144 -5.23 -1.53 -3.78
CA GLU A 144 -4.62 -1.85 -2.48
C GLU A 144 -4.69 -0.68 -1.50
N ARG A 145 -4.50 0.56 -1.99
CA ARG A 145 -4.63 1.76 -1.16
C ARG A 145 -6.07 2.04 -0.76
N ALA A 146 -7.03 1.73 -1.63
CA ALA A 146 -8.45 1.76 -1.28
C ALA A 146 -8.76 0.74 -0.16
N LEU A 147 -8.23 -0.48 -0.25
CA LEU A 147 -8.37 -1.50 0.79
C LEU A 147 -7.67 -1.09 2.10
N SER A 148 -6.48 -0.48 2.04
CA SER A 148 -5.78 0.03 3.22
C SER A 148 -6.58 1.14 3.91
N GLY A 149 -7.09 2.11 3.15
CA GLY A 149 -7.95 3.16 3.68
C GLY A 149 -9.24 2.61 4.30
N LEU A 150 -9.84 1.59 3.67
CA LEU A 150 -11.00 0.88 4.20
C LEU A 150 -10.67 0.20 5.53
N ALA A 151 -9.50 -0.43 5.66
CA ALA A 151 -9.06 -1.04 6.92
C ALA A 151 -8.91 0.01 8.03
N ILE A 152 -8.26 1.14 7.76
CA ILE A 152 -8.10 2.25 8.72
C ILE A 152 -9.48 2.76 9.21
N ALA A 153 -10.45 2.86 8.30
CA ALA A 153 -11.79 3.33 8.66
C ALA A 153 -12.67 2.29 9.35
N SER A 154 -12.39 0.97 9.23
CA SER A 154 -13.33 -0.07 9.65
C SER A 154 -12.79 -1.08 10.65
N PHE A 155 -11.49 -1.35 10.68
CA PHE A 155 -10.90 -2.37 11.55
C PHE A 155 -10.67 -1.83 12.98
N PRO A 156 -10.69 -2.69 14.01
CA PRO A 156 -10.27 -2.30 15.34
C PRO A 156 -8.82 -1.86 15.36
N LEU A 157 -8.53 -0.80 16.11
CA LEU A 157 -7.17 -0.30 16.30
C LEU A 157 -6.49 -1.03 17.46
N ALA A 158 -5.20 -1.35 17.31
CA ALA A 158 -4.39 -1.94 18.37
C ALA A 158 -4.02 -0.93 19.47
N ARG A 159 -4.04 0.37 19.16
CA ARG A 159 -3.67 1.47 20.05
C ARG A 159 -4.57 2.67 19.82
N ASN A 160 -4.78 3.47 20.88
CA ASN A 160 -5.49 4.75 20.81
C ASN A 160 -4.53 5.94 20.55
N THR A 161 -3.42 5.69 19.87
CA THR A 161 -2.39 6.69 19.55
C THR A 161 -1.77 6.39 18.19
N GLY A 162 -1.09 7.38 17.62
CA GLY A 162 -0.39 7.25 16.32
C GLY A 162 -1.27 7.57 15.11
N LEU A 163 -0.65 7.55 13.95
CA LEU A 163 -1.26 8.01 12.69
C LEU A 163 -2.57 7.29 12.33
N ALA A 164 -2.59 5.96 12.46
CA ALA A 164 -3.81 5.19 12.18
C ALA A 164 -4.99 5.64 13.05
N HIS A 165 -4.74 5.88 14.35
CA HIS A 165 -5.76 6.40 15.26
C HIS A 165 -6.19 7.82 14.87
N THR A 166 -5.26 8.71 14.55
CA THR A 166 -5.56 10.09 14.16
C THR A 166 -6.48 10.13 12.94
N PHE A 167 -6.19 9.34 11.89
CA PHE A 167 -7.04 9.28 10.71
C PHE A 167 -8.36 8.56 10.96
N ALA A 168 -8.37 7.47 11.72
CA ALA A 168 -9.59 6.74 12.03
C ALA A 168 -10.57 7.55 12.89
N SER A 169 -10.06 8.31 13.86
CA SER A 169 -10.89 9.14 14.75
C SER A 169 -11.48 10.36 14.05
N ALA A 170 -10.75 10.95 13.10
CA ALA A 170 -11.21 12.11 12.32
C ALA A 170 -12.17 11.72 11.17
N ALA A 171 -12.14 10.45 10.73
CA ALA A 171 -12.86 10.00 9.55
C ALA A 171 -14.39 9.95 9.75
N ASP A 172 -15.12 10.40 8.73
CA ASP A 172 -16.53 10.00 8.57
C ASP A 172 -16.58 8.54 8.12
N ARG A 173 -16.59 7.63 9.09
CA ARG A 173 -16.47 6.19 8.88
C ARG A 173 -17.45 5.67 7.82
N LYS A 174 -18.72 6.10 7.87
CA LYS A 174 -19.76 5.60 6.95
C LYS A 174 -19.47 6.06 5.53
N ALA A 175 -19.23 7.36 5.35
CA ALA A 175 -18.94 7.92 4.03
C ALA A 175 -17.64 7.37 3.45
N VAL A 176 -16.55 7.33 4.23
CA VAL A 176 -15.24 6.80 3.78
C VAL A 176 -15.37 5.34 3.38
N CYS A 177 -15.98 4.49 4.20
CA CYS A 177 -16.19 3.08 3.86
C CYS A 177 -17.03 2.92 2.59
N SER A 178 -18.12 3.67 2.44
CA SER A 178 -18.98 3.59 1.24
C SER A 178 -18.22 3.99 -0.02
N VAL A 179 -17.49 5.10 0.00
CA VAL A 179 -16.70 5.58 -1.15
C VAL A 179 -15.63 4.58 -1.53
N LEU A 180 -14.85 4.07 -0.54
CA LEU A 180 -13.76 3.14 -0.82
C LEU A 180 -14.26 1.76 -1.26
N LEU A 181 -15.41 1.27 -0.76
CA LEU A 181 -16.02 0.03 -1.23
C LEU A 181 -16.51 0.16 -2.68
N VAL A 182 -17.19 1.26 -3.02
CA VAL A 182 -17.61 1.52 -4.40
C VAL A 182 -16.40 1.62 -5.33
N LEU A 183 -15.37 2.37 -4.93
CA LEU A 183 -14.14 2.49 -5.69
C LEU A 183 -13.47 1.12 -5.88
N ALA A 184 -13.32 0.32 -4.83
CA ALA A 184 -12.73 -1.02 -4.90
C ALA A 184 -13.54 -1.94 -5.83
N GLY A 185 -14.88 -1.85 -5.80
CA GLY A 185 -15.76 -2.60 -6.70
C GLY A 185 -15.56 -2.21 -8.17
N LEU A 186 -15.50 -0.91 -8.47
CA LEU A 186 -15.26 -0.40 -9.83
C LEU A 186 -13.87 -0.78 -10.35
N LEU A 187 -12.83 -0.65 -9.52
CA LEU A 187 -11.46 -1.05 -9.88
C LEU A 187 -11.37 -2.56 -10.13
N SER A 188 -12.04 -3.36 -9.30
CA SER A 188 -12.10 -4.82 -9.48
C SER A 188 -12.81 -5.20 -10.77
N ALA A 189 -13.93 -4.57 -11.09
CA ALA A 189 -14.64 -4.78 -12.36
C ALA A 189 -13.73 -4.42 -13.56
N ALA A 190 -13.06 -3.28 -13.51
CA ALA A 190 -12.12 -2.87 -14.55
C ALA A 190 -10.95 -3.86 -14.71
N LEU A 191 -10.38 -4.34 -13.60
CA LEU A 191 -9.31 -5.35 -13.62
C LEU A 191 -9.79 -6.67 -14.24
N VAL A 192 -11.00 -7.13 -13.91
CA VAL A 192 -11.57 -8.34 -14.52
C VAL A 192 -11.71 -8.18 -16.03
N LEU A 193 -12.24 -7.05 -16.51
CA LEU A 193 -12.39 -6.76 -17.94
C LEU A 193 -11.03 -6.71 -18.67
N LEU A 194 -9.97 -6.35 -17.97
CA LEU A 194 -8.61 -6.35 -18.50
C LEU A 194 -7.89 -7.70 -18.35
N GLY A 195 -8.51 -8.73 -17.76
CA GLY A 195 -7.87 -10.03 -17.50
C GLY A 195 -7.05 -10.09 -16.20
N GLY A 196 -7.10 -9.02 -15.39
CA GLY A 196 -6.34 -8.90 -14.13
C GLY A 196 -7.00 -9.53 -12.90
N GLY A 197 -7.92 -10.48 -13.05
CA GLY A 197 -8.64 -11.11 -11.95
C GLY A 197 -7.73 -11.73 -10.86
N ALA A 198 -6.58 -12.26 -11.26
CA ALA A 198 -5.60 -12.82 -10.32
C ALA A 198 -4.99 -11.75 -9.38
N LEU A 199 -4.87 -10.50 -9.83
CA LEU A 199 -4.39 -9.39 -9.00
C LEU A 199 -5.38 -9.09 -7.87
N ILE A 200 -6.68 -9.14 -8.18
CA ILE A 200 -7.74 -8.96 -7.17
C ILE A 200 -7.68 -10.07 -6.14
N LEU A 201 -7.55 -11.32 -6.58
CA LEU A 201 -7.44 -12.46 -5.67
C LEU A 201 -6.23 -12.32 -4.76
N ALA A 202 -5.06 -11.95 -5.30
CA ALA A 202 -3.86 -11.71 -4.53
C ALA A 202 -4.08 -10.58 -3.49
N ALA A 203 -4.65 -9.44 -3.90
CA ALA A 203 -4.96 -8.33 -2.99
C ALA A 203 -5.89 -8.75 -1.85
N LEU A 204 -6.97 -9.47 -2.15
CA LEU A 204 -7.96 -9.92 -1.16
C LEU A 204 -7.39 -10.97 -0.20
N LEU A 205 -6.56 -11.91 -0.68
CA LEU A 205 -5.88 -12.88 0.17
C LEU A 205 -4.90 -12.21 1.13
N VAL A 206 -4.14 -11.22 0.66
CA VAL A 206 -3.24 -10.44 1.52
C VAL A 206 -4.05 -9.57 2.49
N PHE A 207 -5.16 -8.99 2.06
CA PHE A 207 -6.06 -8.20 2.92
C PHE A 207 -6.69 -9.05 4.03
N TRP A 208 -7.17 -10.25 3.71
CA TRP A 208 -7.64 -11.20 4.72
C TRP A 208 -6.53 -11.57 5.70
N ARG A 209 -5.33 -11.90 5.20
CA ARG A 209 -4.17 -12.20 6.06
C ARG A 209 -3.79 -11.01 6.94
N TYR A 210 -3.83 -9.78 6.40
CA TYR A 210 -3.62 -8.56 7.17
C TYR A 210 -4.58 -8.49 8.37
N ARG A 211 -5.87 -8.71 8.13
CA ARG A 211 -6.87 -8.74 9.21
C ARG A 211 -6.54 -9.79 10.27
N VAL A 212 -6.27 -11.01 9.84
CA VAL A 212 -5.98 -12.14 10.75
C VAL A 212 -4.72 -11.89 11.58
N VAL A 213 -3.64 -11.40 10.95
CA VAL A 213 -2.37 -11.10 11.64
C VAL A 213 -2.57 -9.95 12.63
N SER A 214 -3.24 -8.89 12.22
CA SER A 214 -3.51 -7.73 13.08
C SER A 214 -4.28 -8.13 14.33
N ASP A 215 -5.36 -8.88 14.19
CA ASP A 215 -6.19 -9.29 15.32
C ASP A 215 -5.46 -10.25 16.26
N ARG A 216 -4.81 -11.28 15.70
CA ARG A 216 -4.18 -12.34 16.52
C ARG A 216 -2.88 -11.90 17.18
N GLN A 217 -2.05 -11.12 16.46
CA GLN A 217 -0.70 -10.82 16.93
C GLN A 217 -0.60 -9.46 17.63
N PHE A 218 -1.50 -8.52 17.31
CA PHE A 218 -1.44 -7.13 17.79
C PHE A 218 -2.76 -6.68 18.43
N GLY A 219 -3.88 -7.40 18.21
CA GLY A 219 -5.23 -7.13 18.71
C GLY A 219 -5.91 -5.97 17.99
N GLY A 220 -5.48 -5.65 16.79
CA GLY A 220 -6.00 -4.62 15.93
C GLY A 220 -4.92 -4.09 15.00
N ILE A 221 -5.25 -3.09 14.19
CA ILE A 221 -4.32 -2.50 13.23
C ILE A 221 -3.52 -1.34 13.83
N THR A 222 -2.35 -1.08 13.23
CA THR A 222 -1.51 0.12 13.41
C THR A 222 -1.15 0.69 12.03
N GLY A 223 -0.51 1.87 11.98
CA GLY A 223 0.06 2.41 10.75
C GLY A 223 1.11 1.50 10.13
N ASP A 224 1.96 0.89 10.97
CA ASP A 224 3.03 -0.01 10.56
C ASP A 224 2.46 -1.27 9.89
N LEU A 225 1.41 -1.84 10.49
CA LEU A 225 0.68 -2.97 9.90
C LEU A 225 -0.02 -2.62 8.59
N ALA A 226 -0.47 -1.37 8.41
CA ALA A 226 -1.01 -0.91 7.13
C ALA A 226 0.11 -0.81 6.07
N GLY A 227 1.30 -0.32 6.43
CA GLY A 227 2.49 -0.36 5.58
C GLY A 227 2.90 -1.78 5.20
N TRP A 228 2.89 -2.70 6.18
CA TRP A 228 3.16 -4.12 5.95
C TRP A 228 2.15 -4.74 4.97
N PHE A 229 0.86 -4.40 5.10
CA PHE A 229 -0.16 -4.84 4.15
C PHE A 229 0.14 -4.36 2.74
N LEU A 230 0.42 -3.07 2.55
CA LEU A 230 0.69 -2.49 1.23
C LEU A 230 1.88 -3.16 0.55
N GLN A 231 3.01 -3.32 1.26
CA GLN A 231 4.20 -3.97 0.68
C GLN A 231 3.95 -5.44 0.33
N LYS A 232 3.18 -6.16 1.16
CA LYS A 232 2.76 -7.53 0.85
C LYS A 232 1.81 -7.58 -0.34
N ALA A 233 0.85 -6.66 -0.43
CA ALA A 233 -0.09 -6.59 -1.54
C ALA A 233 0.64 -6.27 -2.86
N GLU A 234 1.51 -5.26 -2.88
CA GLU A 234 2.33 -4.92 -4.04
C GLU A 234 3.14 -6.14 -4.53
N LEU A 235 3.84 -6.83 -3.63
CA LEU A 235 4.66 -8.00 -4.00
C LEU A 235 3.81 -9.13 -4.61
N TRP A 236 2.70 -9.50 -3.96
CA TRP A 236 1.89 -10.61 -4.42
C TRP A 236 1.05 -10.29 -5.66
N MET A 237 0.59 -9.05 -5.79
CA MET A 237 -0.08 -8.59 -7.01
C MET A 237 0.90 -8.54 -8.20
N LEU A 238 2.15 -8.12 -7.98
CA LEU A 238 3.18 -8.11 -9.02
C LEU A 238 3.53 -9.56 -9.45
N ALA A 239 3.61 -10.48 -8.50
CA ALA A 239 3.81 -11.90 -8.81
C ALA A 239 2.62 -12.47 -9.61
N ALA A 240 1.40 -12.12 -9.25
CA ALA A 240 0.20 -12.51 -10.00
C ALA A 240 0.19 -11.90 -11.41
N LEU A 241 0.59 -10.63 -11.56
CA LEU A 241 0.72 -9.97 -12.86
C LEU A 241 1.72 -10.69 -13.77
N ALA A 242 2.92 -10.99 -13.25
CA ALA A 242 3.94 -11.74 -13.98
C ALA A 242 3.44 -13.14 -14.37
N ALA A 243 2.79 -13.85 -13.46
CA ALA A 243 2.24 -15.18 -13.73
C ALA A 243 1.14 -15.13 -14.81
N CYS A 244 0.24 -14.15 -14.77
CA CYS A 244 -0.78 -13.97 -15.80
C CYS A 244 -0.17 -13.68 -17.17
N GLN A 245 0.87 -12.87 -17.21
CA GLN A 245 1.57 -12.57 -18.47
C GLN A 245 2.29 -13.82 -19.03
N TRP A 246 2.96 -14.61 -18.20
CA TRP A 246 3.59 -15.87 -18.63
C TRP A 246 2.57 -16.93 -19.08
N GLY A 247 1.39 -16.93 -18.47
CA GLY A 247 0.28 -17.81 -18.85
C GLY A 247 -0.51 -17.33 -20.07
N GLY A 248 -0.16 -16.19 -20.67
CA GLY A 248 -0.86 -15.63 -21.84
C GLY A 248 -2.27 -15.09 -21.53
N LEU A 249 -2.56 -14.76 -20.26
CA LEU A 249 -3.83 -14.17 -19.82
C LEU A 249 -3.83 -12.62 -19.94
N LEU A 250 -2.64 -12.01 -19.93
CA LEU A 250 -2.41 -10.57 -20.02
C LEU A 250 -1.38 -10.22 -21.08
#